data_114a674bce5079787ecaa0f591f96f4f
#
_entry.id   114a674bce5079787ecaa0f591f96f4f
#
_cell.length_a   1.000
_cell.length_b   1.000
_cell.length_c   1.000
_cell.angle_alpha   90.00
_cell.angle_beta   90.00
_cell.angle_gamma   90.00
#
_symmetry.space_group_name_H-M   'P 1'
#
loop_
_entity.id
_entity.type
_entity.pdbx_description
1 polymer ?
#
loop_
_entity_poly.entity_id
_entity_poly.type
_entity_poly.pdbx_seq_one_letter_code
_entity_poly.pdbx_strand_id
1 'polypeptide(L)'
;MHSIFRALFINLGLIYGMGMQMLVLPTSADQLSLGSHPTLAGLFPLNPALINANEKHPYLSLNRGNWLGDISMSQIGYNNIIMGNKAHFGMRYSGISDLEFRDNVPTDKPASLFSAFGITVDASTALQYQNHRIGVNVSYIQFNIFNENAQGLSFDIGYALNIKNNYVLGLTIKDFGIMSRLNNENPSLPRRISCGASKKMEFKQYSNSAYGSIEWNSISSNTKIYFGNHFQLNRLNLMFGYAASENVSETSAGLGFNFNTYTITYGTRFGTQDVGLPKLLSLKILLP
;
A
#
# COMPACT_ATOMS: atom_id res chain seq x y z
N MET A 1 -6.66 0.99 40.17
CA MET A 1 -5.57 1.89 39.74
C MET A 1 -4.66 1.25 38.68
N HIS A 2 -4.30 -0.03 38.73
CA HIS A 2 -3.42 -0.66 37.72
C HIS A 2 -4.02 -0.88 36.35
N SER A 3 -5.36 -1.01 36.19
CA SER A 3 -6.03 -1.24 34.90
C SER A 3 -6.13 0.03 34.03
N ILE A 4 -6.26 1.20 34.66
CA ILE A 4 -6.35 2.49 33.97
C ILE A 4 -4.98 2.87 33.36
N PHE A 5 -3.89 2.59 34.08
CA PHE A 5 -2.54 2.79 33.55
C PHE A 5 -2.22 1.89 32.35
N ARG A 6 -2.71 0.65 32.33
CA ARG A 6 -2.54 -0.25 31.16
C ARG A 6 -3.33 0.24 29.93
N ALA A 7 -4.55 0.74 30.12
CA ALA A 7 -5.35 1.28 29.03
C ALA A 7 -4.74 2.56 28.43
N LEU A 8 -4.15 3.44 29.29
CA LEU A 8 -3.47 4.65 28.82
C LEU A 8 -2.18 4.33 28.05
N PHE A 9 -1.38 3.35 28.50
CA PHE A 9 -0.18 2.90 27.80
C PHE A 9 -0.48 2.20 26.48
N ILE A 10 -1.58 1.43 26.40
CA ILE A 10 -2.00 0.77 25.15
C ILE A 10 -2.45 1.81 24.11
N ASN A 11 -3.14 2.86 24.53
CA ASN A 11 -3.56 3.93 23.61
C ASN A 11 -2.39 4.80 23.13
N LEU A 12 -1.42 5.14 23.98
CA LEU A 12 -0.22 5.84 23.54
C LEU A 12 0.64 4.99 22.59
N GLY A 13 0.79 3.69 22.85
CA GLY A 13 1.52 2.78 21.98
C GLY A 13 0.89 2.62 20.58
N LEU A 14 -0.45 2.64 20.51
CA LEU A 14 -1.18 2.62 19.24
C LEU A 14 -1.02 3.92 18.43
N ILE A 15 -0.96 5.07 19.11
CA ILE A 15 -0.78 6.37 18.46
C ILE A 15 0.63 6.50 17.86
N TYR A 16 1.66 6.06 18.57
CA TYR A 16 3.04 6.04 18.04
C TYR A 16 3.23 5.06 16.88
N GLY A 17 2.50 3.93 16.87
CA GLY A 17 2.55 2.95 15.79
C GLY A 17 1.75 3.38 14.54
N MET A 18 0.66 4.11 14.68
CA MET A 18 -0.22 4.47 13.56
C MET A 18 0.43 5.43 12.56
N GLY A 19 1.28 6.36 13.00
CA GLY A 19 1.86 7.37 12.13
C GLY A 19 2.65 6.79 10.96
N MET A 20 3.58 5.92 11.23
CA MET A 20 4.43 5.32 10.19
C MET A 20 3.79 4.12 9.50
N GLN A 21 2.78 3.49 10.09
CA GLN A 21 2.01 2.41 9.46
C GLN A 21 1.22 2.86 8.22
N MET A 22 0.95 4.14 8.05
CA MET A 22 0.35 4.66 6.82
C MET A 22 1.14 4.26 5.56
N LEU A 23 2.46 4.06 5.66
CA LEU A 23 3.32 3.65 4.56
C LEU A 23 3.13 2.18 4.16
N VAL A 24 2.56 1.36 5.05
CA VAL A 24 2.31 -0.07 4.85
C VAL A 24 0.91 -0.34 4.30
N LEU A 25 0.02 0.67 4.35
CA LEU A 25 -1.35 0.52 3.86
C LEU A 25 -1.38 0.24 2.36
N PRO A 26 -2.34 -0.57 1.88
CA PRO A 26 -2.51 -0.83 0.45
C PRO A 26 -2.75 0.46 -0.33
N THR A 27 -2.13 0.57 -1.48
CA THR A 27 -2.18 1.76 -2.32
C THR A 27 -3.21 1.67 -3.45
N SER A 28 -3.83 0.50 -3.65
CA SER A 28 -4.88 0.29 -4.65
C SER A 28 -5.79 -0.86 -4.25
N ALA A 29 -6.96 -0.93 -4.89
CA ALA A 29 -7.91 -2.03 -4.71
C ALA A 29 -7.31 -3.38 -5.13
N ASP A 30 -6.48 -3.41 -6.18
CA ASP A 30 -5.77 -4.61 -6.62
C ASP A 30 -4.85 -5.14 -5.52
N GLN A 31 -4.08 -4.24 -4.89
CA GLN A 31 -3.18 -4.57 -3.80
C GLN A 31 -3.92 -5.02 -2.54
N LEU A 32 -5.03 -4.36 -2.23
CA LEU A 32 -5.89 -4.78 -1.11
C LEU A 32 -6.44 -6.18 -1.33
N SER A 33 -6.85 -6.48 -2.58
CA SER A 33 -7.52 -7.74 -2.94
C SER A 33 -6.58 -8.92 -3.12
N LEU A 34 -5.36 -8.68 -3.63
CA LEU A 34 -4.40 -9.74 -3.93
C LEU A 34 -3.35 -9.93 -2.82
N GLY A 35 -3.05 -8.87 -2.08
CA GLY A 35 -1.96 -8.83 -1.11
C GLY A 35 -0.71 -8.09 -1.61
N SER A 36 0.33 -8.07 -0.77
CA SER A 36 1.59 -7.37 -1.04
C SER A 36 2.53 -8.28 -1.84
N HIS A 37 2.48 -8.17 -3.17
CA HIS A 37 3.35 -8.97 -4.04
C HIS A 37 4.35 -8.08 -4.79
N PRO A 38 5.68 -8.30 -4.65
CA PRO A 38 6.71 -7.57 -5.40
C PRO A 38 6.70 -7.87 -6.90
N THR A 39 5.84 -8.79 -7.35
CA THR A 39 5.60 -9.14 -8.75
C THR A 39 4.30 -8.57 -9.30
N LEU A 40 3.51 -7.85 -8.49
CA LEU A 40 2.26 -7.23 -8.90
C LEU A 40 2.56 -5.89 -9.61
N ALA A 41 2.26 -5.83 -10.89
CA ALA A 41 2.24 -4.58 -11.64
C ALA A 41 0.88 -3.90 -11.40
N GLY A 42 0.84 -2.98 -10.45
CA GLY A 42 -0.38 -2.29 -10.03
C GLY A 42 -0.40 -0.80 -10.40
N LEU A 43 -1.48 -0.13 -10.03
CA LEU A 43 -1.68 1.31 -10.26
C LEU A 43 -0.67 2.17 -9.51
N PHE A 44 -0.34 1.77 -8.29
CA PHE A 44 0.78 2.27 -7.50
C PHE A 44 1.77 1.12 -7.33
N PRO A 45 2.98 1.22 -7.87
CA PRO A 45 3.89 0.10 -7.88
C PRO A 45 4.41 -0.21 -6.47
N LEU A 46 4.13 -1.42 -6.01
CA LEU A 46 4.80 -1.99 -4.83
C LEU A 46 6.29 -2.18 -5.09
N ASN A 47 6.60 -2.57 -6.30
CA ASN A 47 7.95 -2.76 -6.80
C ASN A 47 8.22 -1.69 -7.86
N PRO A 48 9.10 -0.71 -7.61
CA PRO A 48 9.41 0.32 -8.58
C PRO A 48 9.94 -0.22 -9.91
N ALA A 49 10.48 -1.44 -9.95
CA ALA A 49 10.88 -2.11 -11.19
C ALA A 49 9.68 -2.47 -12.10
N LEU A 50 8.47 -2.51 -11.56
CA LEU A 50 7.26 -2.89 -12.30
C LEU A 50 6.35 -1.71 -12.68
N ILE A 51 6.84 -0.49 -12.56
CA ILE A 51 6.14 0.72 -13.02
C ILE A 51 5.75 0.52 -14.49
N ASN A 52 4.49 0.75 -14.82
CA ASN A 52 3.98 0.67 -16.19
C ASN A 52 4.36 -0.63 -16.92
N ALA A 53 4.59 -1.74 -16.20
CA ALA A 53 5.11 -2.96 -16.79
C ALA A 53 4.24 -3.49 -17.94
N ASN A 54 2.93 -3.30 -17.82
CA ASN A 54 1.91 -3.84 -18.74
C ASN A 54 1.26 -2.77 -19.62
N GLU A 55 1.63 -1.48 -19.46
CA GLU A 55 0.99 -0.38 -20.18
C GLU A 55 1.93 0.30 -21.16
N LYS A 56 1.40 0.68 -22.30
CA LYS A 56 2.09 1.44 -23.36
C LYS A 56 1.71 2.93 -23.35
N HIS A 57 0.55 3.25 -22.81
CA HIS A 57 -0.01 4.60 -22.75
C HIS A 57 0.12 5.18 -21.35
N PRO A 58 0.24 6.50 -21.23
CA PRO A 58 0.15 7.17 -19.94
C PRO A 58 -1.21 6.90 -19.29
N TYR A 59 -1.25 6.89 -17.98
CA TYR A 59 -2.53 6.79 -17.28
C TYR A 59 -2.51 7.55 -15.95
N LEU A 60 -3.70 7.97 -15.56
CA LEU A 60 -4.01 8.51 -14.25
C LEU A 60 -4.66 7.41 -13.40
N SER A 61 -4.31 7.33 -12.13
CA SER A 61 -4.93 6.46 -11.15
C SER A 61 -5.46 7.26 -9.97
N LEU A 62 -6.68 6.94 -9.57
CA LEU A 62 -7.35 7.53 -8.40
C LEU A 62 -7.79 6.39 -7.49
N ASN A 63 -7.44 6.45 -6.22
CA ASN A 63 -7.84 5.44 -5.24
C ASN A 63 -8.44 6.14 -4.04
N ARG A 64 -9.56 5.61 -3.53
CA ARG A 64 -10.20 6.10 -2.31
C ARG A 64 -10.82 4.96 -1.52
N GLY A 65 -10.72 5.03 -0.21
CA GLY A 65 -11.32 4.05 0.66
C GLY A 65 -11.03 4.29 2.12
N ASN A 66 -11.35 3.29 2.92
CA ASN A 66 -11.17 3.32 4.36
C ASN A 66 -10.39 2.09 4.82
N TRP A 67 -9.56 2.28 5.81
CA TRP A 67 -8.86 1.26 6.55
C TRP A 67 -9.52 1.04 7.92
N LEU A 68 -9.00 0.10 8.70
CA LEU A 68 -9.42 -0.18 10.07
C LEU A 68 -9.38 1.10 10.92
N GLY A 69 -10.33 1.26 11.86
CA GLY A 69 -10.42 2.41 12.76
C GLY A 69 -10.76 3.73 12.04
N ASP A 70 -11.58 3.66 10.98
CA ASP A 70 -12.07 4.81 10.21
C ASP A 70 -10.97 5.68 9.56
N ILE A 71 -9.76 5.12 9.37
CA ILE A 71 -8.70 5.80 8.63
C ILE A 71 -9.14 5.97 7.18
N SER A 72 -9.32 7.20 6.74
CA SER A 72 -9.60 7.53 5.35
C SER A 72 -8.33 7.49 4.52
N MET A 73 -8.42 6.99 3.29
CA MET A 73 -7.32 6.87 2.35
C MET A 73 -7.70 7.50 1.01
N SER A 74 -6.83 8.32 0.47
CA SER A 74 -6.97 8.90 -0.88
C SER A 74 -5.61 8.93 -1.56
N GLN A 75 -5.59 8.56 -2.84
CA GLN A 75 -4.35 8.49 -3.60
C GLN A 75 -4.58 8.89 -5.04
N ILE A 76 -3.63 9.60 -5.59
CA ILE A 76 -3.56 9.96 -7.00
C ILE A 76 -2.20 9.58 -7.55
N GLY A 77 -2.16 8.99 -8.73
CA GLY A 77 -0.92 8.59 -9.39
C GLY A 77 -0.97 8.90 -10.88
N TYR A 78 0.14 9.35 -11.41
CA TYR A 78 0.35 9.57 -12.83
C TYR A 78 1.52 8.70 -13.31
N ASN A 79 1.27 7.93 -14.34
CA ASN A 79 2.24 7.03 -14.94
C ASN A 79 2.47 7.41 -16.40
N ASN A 80 3.73 7.51 -16.79
CA ASN A 80 4.13 7.91 -18.14
C ASN A 80 5.44 7.23 -18.57
N ILE A 81 5.82 7.45 -19.82
CA ILE A 81 7.13 7.13 -20.37
C ILE A 81 7.83 8.47 -20.64
N ILE A 82 8.89 8.75 -19.91
CA ILE A 82 9.67 9.99 -20.01
C ILE A 82 11.07 9.63 -20.49
N MET A 83 11.50 10.22 -21.62
CA MET A 83 12.82 9.93 -22.24
C MET A 83 13.08 8.42 -22.44
N GLY A 84 12.04 7.67 -22.82
CA GLY A 84 12.11 6.22 -23.03
C GLY A 84 12.08 5.37 -21.76
N ASN A 85 12.12 5.96 -20.58
CA ASN A 85 12.05 5.27 -19.30
C ASN A 85 10.65 5.38 -18.70
N LYS A 86 10.24 4.36 -17.98
CA LYS A 86 8.96 4.36 -17.27
C LYS A 86 9.07 5.18 -16.00
N ALA A 87 8.12 6.08 -15.79
CA ALA A 87 8.07 6.99 -14.65
C ALA A 87 6.69 6.96 -13.98
N HIS A 88 6.68 7.15 -12.67
CA HIS A 88 5.49 7.29 -11.85
C HIS A 88 5.67 8.48 -10.91
N PHE A 89 4.60 9.26 -10.76
CA PHE A 89 4.45 10.30 -9.75
C PHE A 89 3.20 10.01 -8.95
N GLY A 90 3.31 10.03 -7.64
CA GLY A 90 2.23 9.70 -6.75
C GLY A 90 2.07 10.67 -5.60
N MET A 91 0.84 10.79 -5.11
CA MET A 91 0.53 11.45 -3.85
C MET A 91 -0.47 10.58 -3.09
N ARG A 92 -0.21 10.36 -1.81
CA ARG A 92 -1.06 9.57 -0.92
C ARG A 92 -1.38 10.38 0.32
N TYR A 93 -2.62 10.28 0.74
CA TYR A 93 -3.12 10.77 2.01
C TYR A 93 -3.72 9.61 2.80
N SER A 94 -3.42 9.54 4.09
CA SER A 94 -4.07 8.64 5.02
C SER A 94 -4.25 9.34 6.34
N GLY A 95 -5.45 9.34 6.90
CA GLY A 95 -5.71 10.06 8.15
C GLY A 95 -7.02 9.69 8.81
N ILE A 96 -7.09 10.03 10.09
CA ILE A 96 -8.26 9.94 10.94
C ILE A 96 -8.55 11.33 11.49
N SER A 97 -9.81 11.74 11.45
CA SER A 97 -10.31 13.00 12.00
C SER A 97 -11.15 12.74 13.24
N ASP A 98 -11.54 13.82 13.87
CA ASP A 98 -12.47 13.84 15.02
C ASP A 98 -12.00 13.00 16.21
N LEU A 99 -10.66 12.89 16.40
CA LEU A 99 -10.09 12.31 17.59
C LEU A 99 -10.34 13.24 18.78
N GLU A 100 -10.91 12.69 19.85
CA GLU A 100 -11.24 13.46 21.05
C GLU A 100 -10.04 13.65 21.95
N PHE A 101 -9.69 14.89 22.25
CA PHE A 101 -8.81 15.22 23.34
C PHE A 101 -9.64 15.42 24.60
N ARG A 102 -9.43 14.58 25.61
CA ARG A 102 -10.11 14.64 26.91
C ARG A 102 -9.09 14.91 28.00
N ASP A 103 -9.40 15.89 28.84
CA ASP A 103 -8.60 16.20 30.02
C ASP A 103 -8.89 15.18 31.15
N ASN A 104 -8.08 15.25 32.21
CA ASN A 104 -8.22 14.36 33.38
C ASN A 104 -9.52 14.60 34.19
N VAL A 105 -10.28 15.63 33.86
CA VAL A 105 -11.58 15.93 34.48
C VAL A 105 -12.70 15.24 33.67
N PRO A 106 -13.55 14.40 34.29
CA PRO A 106 -14.68 13.78 33.60
C PRO A 106 -15.66 14.85 33.13
N THR A 107 -15.78 15.01 31.82
CA THR A 107 -16.74 15.91 31.17
C THR A 107 -17.48 15.16 30.07
N ASP A 108 -18.75 15.52 29.85
CA ASP A 108 -19.59 14.92 28.78
C ASP A 108 -19.07 15.29 27.39
N LYS A 109 -18.38 16.43 27.26
CA LYS A 109 -17.83 16.91 25.99
C LYS A 109 -16.31 16.85 26.00
N PRO A 110 -15.66 16.50 24.87
CA PRO A 110 -14.22 16.57 24.75
C PRO A 110 -13.73 18.01 24.87
N ALA A 111 -12.54 18.20 25.39
CA ALA A 111 -11.89 19.51 25.49
C ALA A 111 -11.56 20.09 24.11
N SER A 112 -11.20 19.26 23.15
CA SER A 112 -10.99 19.62 21.74
C SER A 112 -11.06 18.38 20.84
N LEU A 113 -11.23 18.62 19.54
CA LEU A 113 -11.09 17.60 18.51
C LEU A 113 -9.79 17.84 17.73
N PHE A 114 -9.13 16.77 17.32
CA PHE A 114 -7.93 16.85 16.50
C PHE A 114 -7.90 15.76 15.43
N SER A 115 -6.95 15.84 14.51
CA SER A 115 -6.74 14.84 13.48
C SER A 115 -5.29 14.34 13.49
N ALA A 116 -5.10 13.10 13.03
CA ALA A 116 -3.81 12.54 12.75
C ALA A 116 -3.79 12.09 11.29
N PHE A 117 -2.82 12.58 10.51
CA PHE A 117 -2.74 12.24 9.10
C PHE A 117 -1.30 12.23 8.60
N GLY A 118 -1.11 11.49 7.53
CA GLY A 118 0.14 11.48 6.79
C GLY A 118 -0.09 11.71 5.29
N ILE A 119 0.86 12.39 4.70
CA ILE A 119 0.93 12.65 3.26
C ILE A 119 2.26 12.11 2.76
N THR A 120 2.25 11.42 1.61
CA THR A 120 3.48 11.10 0.88
C THR A 120 3.38 11.61 -0.55
N VAL A 121 4.48 12.15 -1.05
CA VAL A 121 4.66 12.47 -2.47
C VAL A 121 5.83 11.66 -2.97
N ASP A 122 5.64 10.89 -4.02
CA ASP A 122 6.62 9.96 -4.53
C ASP A 122 6.88 10.12 -6.03
N ALA A 123 8.11 9.86 -6.41
CA ALA A 123 8.57 9.78 -7.79
C ALA A 123 9.41 8.52 -7.99
N SER A 124 9.07 7.78 -9.02
CA SER A 124 9.76 6.53 -9.32
C SER A 124 10.13 6.42 -10.79
N THR A 125 11.19 5.67 -11.07
CA THR A 125 11.57 5.31 -12.43
C THR A 125 12.05 3.88 -12.51
N ALA A 126 11.89 3.27 -13.68
CA ALA A 126 12.33 1.91 -13.96
C ALA A 126 13.09 1.81 -15.28
N LEU A 127 14.18 1.07 -15.23
CA LEU A 127 15.00 0.70 -16.38
C LEU A 127 14.78 -0.79 -16.68
N GLN A 128 14.69 -1.10 -17.97
CA GLN A 128 14.59 -2.48 -18.44
C GLN A 128 15.79 -2.81 -19.33
N TYR A 129 16.46 -3.90 -19.00
CA TYR A 129 17.50 -4.48 -19.82
C TYR A 129 17.22 -5.97 -20.01
N GLN A 130 16.91 -6.35 -21.25
CA GLN A 130 16.46 -7.71 -21.59
C GLN A 130 15.29 -8.17 -20.69
N ASN A 131 15.51 -9.22 -19.89
CA ASN A 131 14.53 -9.79 -18.97
C ASN A 131 14.60 -9.18 -17.55
N HIS A 132 15.57 -8.31 -17.30
CA HIS A 132 15.80 -7.68 -16.01
C HIS A 132 15.18 -6.30 -15.97
N ARG A 133 14.58 -5.95 -14.85
CA ARG A 133 14.08 -4.61 -14.55
C ARG A 133 14.59 -4.16 -13.20
N ILE A 134 15.08 -2.95 -13.14
CA ILE A 134 15.50 -2.30 -11.90
C ILE A 134 14.74 -0.99 -11.78
N GLY A 135 14.21 -0.71 -10.61
CA GLY A 135 13.50 0.54 -10.36
C GLY A 135 13.91 1.14 -9.03
N VAL A 136 13.77 2.44 -8.96
CA VAL A 136 13.99 3.23 -7.75
C VAL A 136 12.80 4.15 -7.51
N ASN A 137 12.53 4.41 -6.26
CA ASN A 137 11.51 5.36 -5.81
C ASN A 137 12.10 6.27 -4.74
N VAL A 138 11.72 7.54 -4.78
CA VAL A 138 12.00 8.54 -3.75
C VAL A 138 10.68 9.08 -3.26
N SER A 139 10.48 9.11 -1.96
CA SER A 139 9.26 9.64 -1.35
C SER A 139 9.59 10.68 -0.31
N TYR A 140 8.91 11.83 -0.40
CA TYR A 140 8.80 12.80 0.69
C TYR A 140 7.61 12.39 1.55
N ILE A 141 7.80 12.40 2.87
CA ILE A 141 6.82 11.97 3.86
C ILE A 141 6.58 13.12 4.82
N GLN A 142 5.31 13.44 5.07
CA GLN A 142 4.88 14.35 6.13
C GLN A 142 3.85 13.65 6.99
N PHE A 143 4.07 13.71 8.30
CA PHE A 143 3.13 13.18 9.30
C PHE A 143 2.76 14.28 10.29
N ASN A 144 1.46 14.41 10.57
CA ASN A 144 0.92 15.41 11.47
C ASN A 144 0.01 14.73 12.49
N ILE A 145 0.12 15.12 13.73
CA ILE A 145 -0.75 14.71 14.83
C ILE A 145 -0.90 15.88 15.82
N PHE A 146 -2.12 16.31 16.04
CA PHE A 146 -2.42 17.46 16.88
C PHE A 146 -1.61 18.70 16.42
N ASN A 147 -0.70 19.23 17.24
CA ASN A 147 0.16 20.38 16.93
C ASN A 147 1.59 19.98 16.49
N GLU A 148 1.86 18.68 16.42
CA GLU A 148 3.18 18.15 16.10
C GLU A 148 3.25 17.69 14.65
N ASN A 149 4.40 17.90 14.02
CA ASN A 149 4.65 17.39 12.69
C ASN A 149 6.06 16.79 12.57
N ALA A 150 6.19 15.79 11.71
CA ALA A 150 7.46 15.22 11.31
C ALA A 150 7.52 15.09 9.79
N GLN A 151 8.69 15.33 9.22
CA GLN A 151 8.94 15.22 7.80
C GLN A 151 10.12 14.31 7.54
N GLY A 152 10.15 13.67 6.38
CA GLY A 152 11.24 12.77 6.06
C GLY A 152 11.33 12.43 4.59
N LEU A 153 12.38 11.68 4.28
CA LEU A 153 12.63 11.13 2.96
C LEU A 153 12.83 9.63 3.08
N SER A 154 12.26 8.89 2.15
CA SER A 154 12.51 7.47 2.00
C SER A 154 12.87 7.10 0.56
N PHE A 155 13.57 5.98 0.44
CA PHE A 155 14.03 5.40 -0.82
C PHE A 155 13.58 3.95 -0.89
N ASP A 156 13.10 3.54 -2.06
CA ASP A 156 12.79 2.15 -2.36
C ASP A 156 13.63 1.69 -3.55
N ILE A 157 14.04 0.45 -3.51
CA ILE A 157 14.72 -0.22 -4.62
C ILE A 157 13.93 -1.47 -4.97
N GLY A 158 13.73 -1.68 -6.26
CA GLY A 158 13.06 -2.84 -6.78
C GLY A 158 13.84 -3.54 -7.88
N TYR A 159 13.68 -4.84 -7.90
CA TYR A 159 14.19 -5.69 -8.97
C TYR A 159 13.10 -6.65 -9.42
N ALA A 160 13.01 -6.89 -10.73
CA ALA A 160 12.14 -7.90 -11.30
C ALA A 160 12.84 -8.63 -12.45
N LEU A 161 12.64 -9.94 -12.51
CA LEU A 161 13.17 -10.82 -13.54
C LEU A 161 12.02 -11.52 -14.24
N ASN A 162 11.90 -11.28 -15.55
CA ASN A 162 10.96 -12.01 -16.39
C ASN A 162 11.63 -13.30 -16.87
N ILE A 163 11.06 -14.42 -16.47
CA ILE A 163 11.54 -15.76 -16.90
C ILE A 163 10.63 -16.28 -18.01
N LYS A 164 11.14 -17.23 -18.80
CA LYS A 164 10.34 -17.92 -19.82
C LYS A 164 9.03 -18.45 -19.22
N ASN A 165 8.00 -18.62 -20.07
CA ASN A 165 6.68 -19.12 -19.70
C ASN A 165 5.89 -18.22 -18.72
N ASN A 166 6.06 -16.89 -18.84
CA ASN A 166 5.29 -15.89 -18.07
C ASN A 166 5.48 -15.99 -16.54
N TYR A 167 6.65 -16.46 -16.09
CA TYR A 167 7.05 -16.32 -14.69
C TYR A 167 7.75 -14.97 -14.46
N VAL A 168 7.45 -14.35 -13.34
CA VAL A 168 8.12 -13.14 -12.85
C VAL A 168 8.61 -13.40 -11.43
N LEU A 169 9.89 -13.12 -11.18
CA LEU A 169 10.43 -13.03 -9.82
C LEU A 169 10.58 -11.55 -9.45
N GLY A 170 10.30 -11.21 -8.21
CA GLY A 170 10.40 -9.84 -7.71
C GLY A 170 11.07 -9.77 -6.36
N LEU A 171 11.87 -8.73 -6.17
CA LEU A 171 12.51 -8.37 -4.89
C LEU A 171 12.32 -6.87 -4.68
N THR A 172 12.00 -6.45 -3.44
CA THR A 172 11.95 -5.04 -3.06
C THR A 172 12.55 -4.80 -1.69
N ILE A 173 13.21 -3.65 -1.56
CA ILE A 173 13.60 -3.04 -0.29
C ILE A 173 12.89 -1.68 -0.25
N LYS A 174 12.08 -1.44 0.76
CA LYS A 174 11.21 -0.26 0.84
C LYS A 174 11.38 0.51 2.14
N ASP A 175 11.00 1.79 2.05
CA ASP A 175 10.92 2.71 3.19
C ASP A 175 12.28 2.86 3.93
N PHE A 176 13.38 2.84 3.17
CA PHE A 176 14.71 3.08 3.70
C PHE A 176 14.99 4.58 3.74
N GLY A 177 15.03 5.20 4.92
CA GLY A 177 15.18 6.64 5.03
C GLY A 177 15.19 7.14 6.46
N ILE A 178 14.92 8.44 6.59
CA ILE A 178 14.98 9.16 7.86
C ILE A 178 13.77 10.09 8.00
N MET A 179 13.34 10.31 9.24
CA MET A 179 12.33 11.30 9.62
C MET A 179 12.92 12.36 10.55
N SER A 180 12.40 13.57 10.50
CA SER A 180 12.66 14.59 11.52
C SER A 180 12.02 14.17 12.85
N ARG A 181 12.37 14.88 13.91
CA ARG A 181 11.77 14.66 15.23
C ARG A 181 10.27 14.98 15.21
N LEU A 182 9.50 14.12 15.82
CA LEU A 182 8.14 14.36 16.25
C LEU A 182 8.20 14.56 17.77
N ASN A 183 8.01 15.78 18.24
CA ASN A 183 8.29 16.15 19.61
C ASN A 183 9.76 15.80 20.01
N ASN A 184 10.00 14.82 20.83
CA ASN A 184 11.33 14.44 21.31
C ASN A 184 11.90 13.17 20.68
N GLU A 185 11.15 12.47 19.84
CA GLU A 185 11.53 11.19 19.24
C GLU A 185 11.58 11.24 17.72
N ASN A 186 12.48 10.49 17.12
CA ASN A 186 12.52 10.29 15.66
C ASN A 186 11.67 9.07 15.30
N PRO A 187 10.53 9.24 14.60
CA PRO A 187 9.74 8.11 14.15
C PRO A 187 10.55 7.21 13.22
N SER A 188 10.54 5.91 13.49
CA SER A 188 11.20 4.93 12.64
C SER A 188 10.34 4.59 11.41
N LEU A 189 10.93 4.60 10.23
CA LEU A 189 10.26 4.14 9.00
C LEU A 189 10.07 2.62 9.00
N PRO A 190 8.94 2.11 8.48
CA PRO A 190 8.65 0.67 8.40
C PRO A 190 9.46 0.02 7.28
N ARG A 191 10.76 -0.19 7.48
CA ARG A 191 11.60 -0.86 6.49
C ARG A 191 11.06 -2.23 6.17
N ARG A 192 10.87 -2.51 4.88
CA ARG A 192 10.31 -3.77 4.40
C ARG A 192 11.22 -4.39 3.37
N ILE A 193 11.36 -5.69 3.47
CA ILE A 193 12.04 -6.50 2.46
C ILE A 193 11.03 -7.54 2.01
N SER A 194 10.72 -7.58 0.72
CA SER A 194 9.81 -8.59 0.19
C SER A 194 10.38 -9.27 -1.04
N CYS A 195 10.16 -10.57 -1.14
CA CYS A 195 10.46 -11.37 -2.32
C CYS A 195 9.25 -12.20 -2.70
N GLY A 196 9.10 -12.49 -3.99
CA GLY A 196 7.97 -13.25 -4.47
C GLY A 196 8.10 -13.67 -5.92
N ALA A 197 7.16 -14.53 -6.30
CA ALA A 197 7.03 -15.04 -7.66
C ALA A 197 5.59 -14.93 -8.12
N SER A 198 5.40 -14.77 -9.42
CA SER A 198 4.10 -14.88 -10.05
C SER A 198 4.19 -15.64 -11.36
N LYS A 199 3.04 -16.22 -11.75
CA LYS A 199 2.89 -16.91 -13.02
C LYS A 199 1.58 -16.49 -13.66
N LYS A 200 1.64 -15.99 -14.91
CA LYS A 200 0.46 -15.72 -15.73
C LYS A 200 0.21 -16.91 -16.66
N MET A 201 -0.98 -17.42 -16.64
CA MET A 201 -1.48 -18.48 -17.53
C MET A 201 -2.53 -17.87 -18.46
N GLU A 202 -2.33 -17.98 -19.76
CA GLU A 202 -3.24 -17.43 -20.76
C GLU A 202 -3.98 -18.58 -21.45
N PHE A 203 -5.29 -18.49 -21.44
CA PHE A 203 -6.21 -19.41 -22.11
C PHE A 203 -6.99 -18.65 -23.19
N LYS A 204 -7.66 -19.35 -24.09
CA LYS A 204 -8.38 -18.70 -25.20
C LYS A 204 -9.42 -17.65 -24.79
N GLN A 205 -10.10 -17.85 -23.65
CA GLN A 205 -11.20 -16.99 -23.18
C GLN A 205 -10.90 -16.23 -21.90
N TYR A 206 -9.89 -16.64 -21.15
CA TYR A 206 -9.54 -16.03 -19.87
C TYR A 206 -8.04 -16.11 -19.60
N SER A 207 -7.58 -15.30 -18.68
CA SER A 207 -6.24 -15.43 -18.12
C SER A 207 -6.32 -15.57 -16.60
N ASN A 208 -5.35 -16.26 -16.03
CA ASN A 208 -5.20 -16.43 -14.60
C ASN A 208 -3.77 -16.07 -14.20
N SER A 209 -3.60 -15.27 -13.16
CA SER A 209 -2.30 -14.94 -12.59
C SER A 209 -2.28 -15.37 -11.12
N ALA A 210 -1.34 -16.23 -10.78
CA ALA A 210 -1.10 -16.67 -9.41
C ALA A 210 0.13 -15.95 -8.84
N TYR A 211 0.07 -15.54 -7.58
CA TYR A 211 1.10 -14.80 -6.86
C TYR A 211 1.43 -15.49 -5.54
N GLY A 212 2.70 -15.51 -5.18
CA GLY A 212 3.18 -15.93 -3.87
C GLY A 212 4.33 -15.03 -3.43
N SER A 213 4.29 -14.53 -2.19
CA SER A 213 5.36 -13.67 -1.67
C SER A 213 5.50 -13.76 -0.16
N ILE A 214 6.67 -13.32 0.30
CA ILE A 214 7.00 -13.18 1.71
C ILE A 214 7.52 -11.76 1.93
N GLU A 215 7.10 -11.11 3.01
CA GLU A 215 7.51 -9.77 3.41
C GLU A 215 7.92 -9.76 4.88
N TRP A 216 9.07 -9.19 5.16
CA TRP A 216 9.51 -8.85 6.50
C TRP A 216 9.38 -7.34 6.73
N ASN A 217 8.94 -6.94 7.93
CA ASN A 217 8.74 -5.55 8.33
C ASN A 217 9.47 -5.27 9.65
N SER A 218 10.28 -4.21 9.69
CA SER A 218 11.12 -3.86 10.84
C SER A 218 10.32 -3.37 12.06
N ILE A 219 9.16 -2.73 11.88
CA ILE A 219 8.36 -2.21 13.01
C ILE A 219 7.66 -3.35 13.75
N SER A 220 7.03 -4.25 13.01
CA SER A 220 6.37 -5.41 13.61
C SER A 220 7.36 -6.52 13.96
N SER A 221 8.59 -6.45 13.45
CA SER A 221 9.60 -7.53 13.50
C SER A 221 9.04 -8.88 13.06
N ASN A 222 8.03 -8.85 12.20
CA ASN A 222 7.22 -10.01 11.83
C ASN A 222 7.34 -10.28 10.32
N THR A 223 7.21 -11.54 9.99
CA THR A 223 7.18 -12.02 8.60
C THR A 223 5.74 -12.35 8.23
N LYS A 224 5.31 -11.86 7.06
CA LYS A 224 3.98 -12.09 6.51
C LYS A 224 4.10 -12.79 5.16
N ILE A 225 3.32 -13.84 4.96
CA ILE A 225 3.24 -14.59 3.70
C ILE A 225 1.95 -14.19 3.01
N TYR A 226 2.01 -14.02 1.70
CA TYR A 226 0.87 -13.65 0.87
C TYR A 226 0.69 -14.64 -0.27
N PHE A 227 -0.56 -14.97 -0.56
CA PHE A 227 -0.99 -15.67 -1.77
C PHE A 227 -2.08 -14.85 -2.45
N GLY A 228 -1.99 -14.72 -3.76
CA GLY A 228 -2.97 -13.99 -4.57
C GLY A 228 -3.34 -14.76 -5.84
N ASN A 229 -4.57 -14.60 -6.26
CA ASN A 229 -5.05 -15.11 -7.55
C ASN A 229 -5.90 -14.07 -8.25
N HIS A 230 -5.54 -13.75 -9.51
CA HIS A 230 -6.25 -12.82 -10.36
C HIS A 230 -6.75 -13.56 -11.59
N PHE A 231 -8.05 -13.70 -11.69
CA PHE A 231 -8.75 -14.28 -12.83
C PHE A 231 -9.38 -13.17 -13.67
N GLN A 232 -9.05 -13.12 -14.94
CA GLN A 232 -9.58 -12.15 -15.89
C GLN A 232 -10.35 -12.86 -17.01
N LEU A 233 -11.64 -12.53 -17.12
CA LEU A 233 -12.54 -13.02 -18.16
C LEU A 233 -13.07 -11.82 -18.96
N ASN A 234 -12.57 -11.64 -20.18
CA ASN A 234 -12.91 -10.48 -21.01
C ASN A 234 -12.69 -9.15 -20.27
N ARG A 235 -13.78 -8.49 -19.88
CA ARG A 235 -13.78 -7.21 -19.15
C ARG A 235 -13.85 -7.37 -17.62
N LEU A 236 -14.13 -8.58 -17.15
CA LEU A 236 -14.31 -8.87 -15.73
C LEU A 236 -12.99 -9.33 -15.11
N ASN A 237 -12.64 -8.76 -13.97
CA ASN A 237 -11.49 -9.14 -13.15
C ASN A 237 -12.01 -9.63 -11.79
N LEU A 238 -11.64 -10.83 -11.41
CA LEU A 238 -11.90 -11.40 -10.09
C LEU A 238 -10.58 -11.60 -9.38
N MET A 239 -10.47 -11.12 -8.15
CA MET A 239 -9.25 -11.17 -7.36
C MET A 239 -9.53 -11.79 -6.00
N PHE A 240 -8.62 -12.65 -5.56
CA PHE A 240 -8.66 -13.30 -4.26
C PHE A 240 -7.27 -13.26 -3.66
N GLY A 241 -7.19 -12.97 -2.37
CA GLY A 241 -5.95 -12.93 -1.63
C GLY A 241 -6.07 -13.60 -0.28
N TYR A 242 -4.94 -14.10 0.19
CA TYR A 242 -4.75 -14.62 1.54
C TYR A 242 -3.42 -14.11 2.07
N ALA A 243 -3.41 -13.67 3.31
CA ALA A 243 -2.20 -13.27 3.99
C ALA A 243 -2.16 -13.87 5.39
N ALA A 244 -1.01 -14.36 5.81
CA ALA A 244 -0.81 -14.91 7.13
C ALA A 244 0.49 -14.41 7.75
N SER A 245 0.43 -14.13 9.03
CA SER A 245 1.58 -13.88 9.92
C SER A 245 1.39 -14.75 11.17
N GLU A 246 2.32 -14.69 12.12
CA GLU A 246 2.33 -15.52 13.31
C GLU A 246 0.97 -15.56 14.05
N ASN A 247 0.30 -14.41 14.19
CA ASN A 247 -0.91 -14.28 15.02
C ASN A 247 -2.16 -13.81 14.25
N VAL A 248 -2.03 -13.50 12.95
CA VAL A 248 -3.13 -12.91 12.17
C VAL A 248 -3.19 -13.57 10.81
N SER A 249 -4.38 -13.98 10.41
CA SER A 249 -4.68 -14.34 9.03
C SER A 249 -5.77 -13.43 8.45
N GLU A 250 -5.64 -13.13 7.17
CA GLU A 250 -6.54 -12.24 6.44
C GLU A 250 -6.89 -12.87 5.11
N THR A 251 -8.14 -12.76 4.73
CA THR A 251 -8.60 -13.07 3.37
C THR A 251 -9.05 -11.79 2.68
N SER A 252 -8.94 -11.73 1.38
CA SER A 252 -9.35 -10.56 0.61
C SER A 252 -9.99 -10.96 -0.70
N ALA A 253 -10.85 -10.08 -1.19
CA ALA A 253 -11.53 -10.27 -2.47
C ALA A 253 -11.60 -8.93 -3.22
N GLY A 254 -11.66 -9.00 -4.54
CA GLY A 254 -11.84 -7.84 -5.39
C GLY A 254 -12.56 -8.17 -6.67
N LEU A 255 -13.24 -7.13 -7.17
CA LEU A 255 -13.98 -7.16 -8.41
C LEU A 255 -13.58 -5.94 -9.26
N GLY A 256 -13.27 -6.18 -10.52
CA GLY A 256 -12.90 -5.10 -11.44
C GLY A 256 -13.57 -5.23 -12.80
N PHE A 257 -13.76 -4.09 -13.45
CA PHE A 257 -14.29 -4.00 -14.81
C PHE A 257 -13.39 -3.13 -15.68
N ASN A 258 -13.03 -3.67 -16.83
CA ASN A 258 -12.24 -2.98 -17.85
C ASN A 258 -13.15 -2.43 -18.94
N PHE A 259 -13.17 -1.10 -19.08
CA PHE A 259 -13.84 -0.39 -20.17
C PHE A 259 -12.76 0.29 -20.98
N ASN A 260 -12.46 -0.09 -22.15
CA ASN A 260 -11.41 0.46 -23.04
C ASN A 260 -10.45 1.50 -22.38
N THR A 261 -10.97 2.70 -22.05
CA THR A 261 -10.24 3.81 -21.46
C THR A 261 -10.20 3.77 -19.93
N TYR A 262 -11.16 3.10 -19.29
CA TYR A 262 -11.32 3.11 -17.83
C TYR A 262 -11.25 1.69 -17.27
N THR A 263 -10.60 1.56 -16.11
CA THR A 263 -10.71 0.36 -15.28
C THR A 263 -11.16 0.77 -13.89
N ILE A 264 -12.23 0.16 -13.41
CA ILE A 264 -12.75 0.36 -12.06
C ILE A 264 -12.53 -0.94 -11.30
N THR A 265 -11.94 -0.87 -10.12
CA THR A 265 -11.71 -2.02 -9.25
C THR A 265 -12.16 -1.69 -7.84
N TYR A 266 -12.89 -2.60 -7.23
CA TYR A 266 -13.25 -2.55 -5.82
C TYR A 266 -12.58 -3.71 -5.10
N GLY A 267 -11.97 -3.45 -3.94
CA GLY A 267 -11.32 -4.46 -3.11
C GLY A 267 -11.74 -4.34 -1.65
N THR A 268 -11.78 -5.47 -0.98
CA THR A 268 -12.06 -5.55 0.46
C THR A 268 -11.22 -6.65 1.10
N ARG A 269 -10.98 -6.53 2.41
CA ARG A 269 -10.22 -7.51 3.20
C ARG A 269 -10.97 -7.85 4.48
N PHE A 270 -10.90 -9.12 4.85
CA PHE A 270 -11.51 -9.70 6.02
C PHE A 270 -10.40 -10.26 6.91
N GLY A 271 -10.30 -9.80 8.14
CA GLY A 271 -9.34 -10.29 9.13
C GLY A 271 -10.00 -11.28 10.11
N THR A 272 -9.17 -11.99 10.86
CA THR A 272 -9.61 -12.86 11.95
C THR A 272 -10.07 -12.08 13.19
N GLN A 273 -9.80 -10.77 13.24
CA GLN A 273 -10.22 -9.87 14.32
C GLN A 273 -11.34 -8.98 13.79
N ASP A 274 -12.38 -8.81 14.57
CA ASP A 274 -13.55 -7.98 14.22
C ASP A 274 -13.27 -6.49 14.49
N VAL A 275 -12.33 -5.92 13.72
CA VAL A 275 -11.92 -4.49 13.83
C VAL A 275 -12.37 -3.65 12.63
N GLY A 276 -13.31 -4.15 11.83
CA GLY A 276 -13.85 -3.48 10.65
C GLY A 276 -13.39 -4.09 9.33
N LEU A 277 -13.93 -3.56 8.24
CA LEU A 277 -13.69 -4.04 6.87
C LEU A 277 -12.96 -2.98 6.05
N PRO A 278 -11.65 -3.13 5.82
CA PRO A 278 -10.92 -2.32 4.85
C PRO A 278 -11.53 -2.43 3.46
N LYS A 279 -11.71 -1.30 2.79
CA LYS A 279 -12.25 -1.24 1.43
C LYS A 279 -11.59 -0.13 0.64
N LEU A 280 -11.29 -0.42 -0.62
CA LEU A 280 -10.73 0.53 -1.58
C LEU A 280 -11.46 0.44 -2.91
N LEU A 281 -11.68 1.61 -3.50
CA LEU A 281 -12.11 1.78 -4.87
C LEU A 281 -10.95 2.40 -5.66
N SER A 282 -10.61 1.79 -6.78
CA SER A 282 -9.58 2.26 -7.71
C SER A 282 -10.18 2.57 -9.06
N LEU A 283 -9.81 3.71 -9.62
CA LEU A 283 -10.12 4.11 -10.99
C LEU A 283 -8.81 4.36 -11.73
N LYS A 284 -8.62 3.67 -12.85
CA LYS A 284 -7.56 3.91 -13.82
C LYS A 284 -8.15 4.55 -15.06
N ILE A 285 -7.50 5.58 -15.58
CA ILE A 285 -7.89 6.32 -16.79
C ILE A 285 -6.70 6.31 -17.72
N LEU A 286 -6.81 5.62 -18.85
CA LEU A 286 -5.81 5.70 -19.92
C LEU A 286 -5.90 7.06 -20.59
N LEU A 287 -4.76 7.68 -20.78
CA LEU A 287 -4.63 8.97 -21.46
C LEU A 287 -4.24 8.74 -22.93
N PRO A 288 -4.62 9.66 -23.82
CA PRO A 288 -4.31 9.56 -25.25
C PRO A 288 -2.82 9.61 -25.55
#